data_00cead70937f5c354b7e76e2e7f028ad
#
_entry.id   00cead70937f5c354b7e76e2e7f028ad
#
_cell.length_a   1.000
_cell.length_b   1.000
_cell.length_c   1.000
_cell.angle_alpha   90.00
_cell.angle_beta   90.00
_cell.angle_gamma   90.00
#
_symmetry.space_group_name_H-M   'P 1'
#
loop_
_entity.id
_entity.type
_entity.pdbx_description
1 polymer ?
#
loop_
_entity_poly.entity_id
_entity_poly.type
_entity_poly.pdbx_seq_one_letter_code
_entity_poly.pdbx_strand_id
1 'polypeptide(L)'
;MHSTRFLFSIKTSKPCRAHPKQGNAGHVHRQVRGLKRTGKLVHLRKQFLAAGQEHCVVRLRTNHNVPDCRSNSYIKGVAGGTAVGEFCGLVYVAPDAQRTDAQQQNRNILLSETARITTQPQLEIYADDVKCSHGATVDKWIPRRSSICGSAA
;
A
#
# COMPACT_ATOMS: atom_id res chain seq x y z
N MET A 1 29.20 -3.03 20.77
CA MET A 1 28.35 -3.38 19.62
C MET A 1 27.18 -2.41 19.57
N HIS A 2 27.33 -1.29 18.85
CA HIS A 2 26.30 -0.27 18.72
C HIS A 2 25.41 -0.59 17.52
N SER A 3 24.20 -1.07 17.78
CA SER A 3 23.18 -1.27 16.76
C SER A 3 22.55 0.09 16.44
N THR A 4 23.00 0.74 15.39
CA THR A 4 22.41 1.97 14.88
C THR A 4 21.15 1.62 14.11
N ARG A 5 20.01 1.64 14.81
CA ARG A 5 18.68 1.54 14.19
C ARG A 5 18.38 2.84 13.45
N PHE A 6 18.60 2.88 12.16
CA PHE A 6 18.09 3.94 11.30
C PHE A 6 16.61 3.72 11.02
N LEU A 7 15.77 4.36 11.82
CA LEU A 7 14.33 4.48 11.55
C LEU A 7 14.13 5.53 10.45
N PHE A 8 14.01 5.12 9.21
CA PHE A 8 13.52 5.98 8.16
C PHE A 8 11.99 5.94 8.16
N SER A 9 11.37 6.78 9.00
CA SER A 9 9.95 7.09 8.88
C SER A 9 9.77 8.09 7.74
N ILE A 10 9.49 7.60 6.53
CA ILE A 10 9.09 8.48 5.45
C ILE A 10 7.59 8.73 5.61
N LYS A 11 7.26 9.80 6.33
CA LYS A 11 5.96 10.45 6.24
C LYS A 11 5.85 11.09 4.86
N THR A 12 5.41 10.38 3.85
CA THR A 12 4.90 10.99 2.63
C THR A 12 3.42 11.25 2.84
N SER A 13 3.12 12.28 3.60
CA SER A 13 1.78 12.81 3.77
C SER A 13 1.51 13.90 2.72
N LYS A 14 1.63 13.57 1.45
CA LYS A 14 0.90 14.31 0.44
C LYS A 14 -0.14 13.35 -0.10
N PRO A 15 -1.44 13.62 0.18
CA PRO A 15 -2.49 12.90 -0.54
C PRO A 15 -2.24 13.10 -2.03
N CYS A 16 -2.40 12.03 -2.81
CA CYS A 16 -2.57 12.17 -4.25
C CYS A 16 -3.84 12.98 -4.48
N ARG A 17 -3.72 14.29 -4.47
CA ARG A 17 -4.75 15.18 -4.98
C ARG A 17 -4.50 15.29 -6.47
N ALA A 18 -5.31 14.64 -7.27
CA ALA A 18 -5.43 15.00 -8.66
C ALA A 18 -5.92 16.45 -8.70
N HIS A 19 -5.15 17.36 -9.30
CA HIS A 19 -5.69 18.64 -9.71
C HIS A 19 -6.72 18.36 -10.81
N PRO A 20 -7.95 18.90 -10.70
CA PRO A 20 -8.95 18.72 -11.72
C PRO A 20 -8.55 19.52 -12.96
N LYS A 21 -7.80 18.91 -13.86
CA LYS A 21 -7.75 19.34 -15.26
C LYS A 21 -8.69 18.40 -16.01
N GLN A 22 -9.65 18.99 -16.67
CA GLN A 22 -10.62 18.37 -17.56
C GLN A 22 -9.96 17.30 -18.44
N GLY A 23 -10.46 16.07 -18.35
CA GLY A 23 -9.98 14.90 -19.07
C GLY A 23 -9.50 13.82 -18.11
N ASN A 24 -9.91 12.58 -18.33
CA ASN A 24 -9.59 11.34 -17.62
C ASN A 24 -8.13 11.31 -17.07
N ALA A 25 -7.86 11.95 -15.96
CA ALA A 25 -6.51 12.09 -15.41
C ALA A 25 -6.15 10.84 -14.59
N GLY A 26 -5.53 9.89 -15.25
CA GLY A 26 -4.88 8.77 -14.59
C GLY A 26 -3.64 9.25 -13.83
N HIS A 27 -3.61 9.06 -12.51
CA HIS A 27 -2.46 9.41 -11.70
C HIS A 27 -1.65 8.15 -11.36
N VAL A 28 -0.43 8.06 -11.87
CA VAL A 28 0.45 6.90 -11.65
C VAL A 28 1.57 7.26 -10.67
N HIS A 29 1.55 6.62 -9.49
CA HIS A 29 2.65 6.68 -8.53
C HIS A 29 3.53 5.46 -8.61
N ARG A 30 4.75 5.64 -9.07
CA ARG A 30 5.76 4.58 -9.08
C ARG A 30 6.81 4.83 -7.99
N GLN A 31 7.05 3.83 -7.14
CA GLN A 31 8.09 3.88 -6.12
C GLN A 31 8.90 2.59 -6.11
N VAL A 32 10.22 2.70 -6.23
CA VAL A 32 11.16 1.58 -6.12
C VAL A 32 12.07 1.81 -4.92
N ARG A 33 12.22 0.80 -4.06
CA ARG A 33 13.12 0.81 -2.91
C ARG A 33 14.06 -0.39 -2.98
N GLY A 34 15.34 -0.14 -2.94
CA GLY A 34 16.38 -1.17 -2.86
C GLY A 34 17.09 -1.15 -1.50
N LEU A 35 17.17 -2.27 -0.82
CA LEU A 35 17.96 -2.45 0.39
C LEU A 35 19.35 -2.95 -0.03
N LYS A 36 20.37 -2.09 0.19
CA LYS A 36 21.75 -2.31 -0.25
C LYS A 36 22.73 -2.49 0.91
N ARG A 37 22.25 -2.45 2.15
CA ARG A 37 23.09 -2.64 3.36
C ARG A 37 22.39 -3.62 4.29
N THR A 38 23.16 -4.57 4.82
CA THR A 38 22.71 -5.56 5.80
C THR A 38 22.14 -4.92 7.07
N GLY A 39 21.17 -5.56 7.70
CA GLY A 39 20.56 -5.11 8.94
C GLY A 39 19.63 -3.88 8.80
N LYS A 40 19.22 -3.55 7.58
CA LYS A 40 18.36 -2.39 7.34
C LYS A 40 16.89 -2.67 7.61
N LEU A 41 16.25 -1.75 8.35
CA LEU A 41 14.82 -1.73 8.57
C LEU A 41 14.16 -0.61 7.75
N VAL A 42 13.14 -0.95 6.97
CA VAL A 42 12.36 0.00 6.17
C VAL A 42 10.89 -0.11 6.53
N HIS A 43 10.32 0.98 7.01
CA HIS A 43 8.87 1.12 7.16
C HIS A 43 8.34 2.06 6.09
N LEU A 44 7.43 1.55 5.26
CA LEU A 44 6.74 2.34 4.25
C LEU A 44 5.26 2.43 4.60
N ARG A 45 4.77 3.66 4.72
CA ARG A 45 3.33 3.93 4.84
C ARG A 45 2.89 4.82 3.70
N LYS A 46 1.89 4.40 2.95
CA LYS A 46 1.34 5.17 1.84
C LYS A 46 -0.18 5.14 1.88
N GLN A 47 -0.77 6.27 1.51
CA GLN A 47 -2.22 6.39 1.35
C GLN A 47 -2.50 6.97 -0.03
N PHE A 48 -3.58 6.51 -0.66
CA PHE A 48 -4.12 7.11 -1.86
C PHE A 48 -5.63 7.30 -1.72
N LEU A 49 -6.11 8.37 -2.29
CA LEU A 49 -7.51 8.72 -2.36
C LEU A 49 -7.86 8.98 -3.82
N ALA A 50 -8.87 8.30 -4.31
CA ALA A 50 -9.45 8.51 -5.62
C ALA A 50 -10.92 8.89 -5.45
N ALA A 51 -11.34 9.99 -6.06
CA ALA A 51 -12.69 10.53 -5.93
C ALA A 51 -13.27 10.90 -7.30
N GLY A 52 -14.61 10.99 -7.38
CA GLY A 52 -15.29 11.34 -8.63
C GLY A 52 -15.02 10.31 -9.73
N GLN A 53 -14.37 10.71 -10.81
CA GLN A 53 -14.02 9.87 -11.96
C GLN A 53 -12.50 9.63 -12.08
N GLU A 54 -11.77 9.83 -11.00
CA GLU A 54 -10.32 9.70 -11.00
C GLU A 54 -9.86 8.25 -11.14
N HIS A 55 -8.73 8.06 -11.82
CA HIS A 55 -8.02 6.80 -11.87
C HIS A 55 -6.66 6.97 -11.17
N CYS A 56 -6.45 6.25 -10.06
CA CYS A 56 -5.22 6.30 -9.28
C CYS A 56 -4.51 4.95 -9.29
N VAL A 57 -3.28 4.91 -9.80
CA VAL A 57 -2.44 3.71 -9.82
C VAL A 57 -1.25 3.89 -8.88
N VAL A 58 -1.08 2.96 -7.97
CA VAL A 58 0.07 2.91 -7.06
C VAL A 58 0.89 1.67 -7.34
N ARG A 59 2.14 1.86 -7.78
CA ARG A 59 3.10 0.77 -7.99
C ARG A 59 4.23 0.88 -6.97
N LEU A 60 4.42 -0.17 -6.19
CA LEU A 60 5.47 -0.28 -5.19
C LEU A 60 6.35 -1.48 -5.50
N ARG A 61 7.66 -1.28 -5.55
CA ARG A 61 8.64 -2.37 -5.62
C ARG A 61 9.64 -2.22 -4.49
N THR A 62 9.81 -3.30 -3.70
CA THR A 62 10.82 -3.39 -2.63
C THR A 62 11.77 -4.51 -2.97
N ASN A 63 13.06 -4.20 -3.14
CA ASN A 63 14.10 -5.18 -3.46
C ASN A 63 14.98 -5.41 -2.24
N HIS A 64 15.03 -6.65 -1.76
CA HIS A 64 15.98 -7.13 -0.77
C HIS A 64 17.15 -7.78 -1.51
N ASN A 65 18.30 -7.10 -1.56
CA ASN A 65 19.49 -7.56 -2.29
C ASN A 65 20.60 -8.04 -1.36
N VAL A 66 20.42 -7.92 -0.05
CA VAL A 66 21.40 -8.28 0.97
C VAL A 66 20.70 -8.89 2.19
N PRO A 67 21.40 -9.75 2.96
CA PRO A 67 20.79 -10.46 4.08
C PRO A 67 20.44 -9.55 5.26
N ASP A 68 19.71 -10.11 6.23
CA ASP A 68 19.33 -9.52 7.51
C ASP A 68 18.51 -8.23 7.39
N CYS A 69 17.74 -8.08 6.32
CA CYS A 69 16.93 -6.90 6.08
C CYS A 69 15.46 -7.10 6.45
N ARG A 70 14.84 -6.05 6.96
CA ARG A 70 13.42 -6.04 7.27
C ARG A 70 12.70 -4.93 6.52
N SER A 71 11.53 -5.24 5.97
CA SER A 71 10.65 -4.25 5.38
C SER A 71 9.21 -4.46 5.81
N ASN A 72 8.54 -3.38 6.17
CA ASN A 72 7.11 -3.39 6.46
C ASN A 72 6.44 -2.29 5.64
N SER A 73 5.63 -2.70 4.67
CA SER A 73 4.90 -1.82 3.76
C SER A 73 3.42 -1.85 4.10
N TYR A 74 2.87 -0.71 4.46
CA TYR A 74 1.48 -0.55 4.78
C TYR A 74 0.82 0.49 3.88
N ILE A 75 -0.08 0.03 3.04
CA ILE A 75 -0.76 0.84 2.04
C ILE A 75 -2.25 0.88 2.33
N LYS A 76 -2.84 2.07 2.30
CA LYS A 76 -4.29 2.27 2.39
C LYS A 76 -4.80 2.97 1.14
N GLY A 77 -5.89 2.44 0.59
CA GLY A 77 -6.62 3.05 -0.51
C GLY A 77 -8.06 3.40 -0.10
N VAL A 78 -8.53 4.53 -0.59
CA VAL A 78 -9.94 4.94 -0.47
C VAL A 78 -10.42 5.38 -1.83
N ALA A 79 -11.55 4.86 -2.28
CA ALA A 79 -12.17 5.25 -3.54
C ALA A 79 -13.65 5.57 -3.35
N GLY A 80 -14.09 6.67 -3.97
CA GLY A 80 -15.48 7.14 -3.93
C GLY A 80 -15.97 7.64 -5.28
N GLY A 81 -17.30 7.78 -5.44
CA GLY A 81 -17.88 8.12 -6.75
C GLY A 81 -17.75 6.95 -7.73
N THR A 82 -17.28 7.21 -8.93
CA THR A 82 -16.97 6.23 -9.98
C THR A 82 -15.47 5.99 -10.13
N ALA A 83 -14.66 6.41 -9.15
CA ALA A 83 -13.23 6.34 -9.19
C ALA A 83 -12.71 4.90 -9.21
N VAL A 84 -11.54 4.74 -9.85
CA VAL A 84 -10.82 3.48 -9.95
C VAL A 84 -9.46 3.60 -9.27
N GLY A 85 -9.19 2.74 -8.29
CA GLY A 85 -7.89 2.60 -7.65
C GLY A 85 -7.21 1.31 -8.07
N GLU A 86 -5.90 1.36 -8.29
CA GLU A 86 -5.09 0.17 -8.55
C GLU A 86 -3.86 0.17 -7.65
N PHE A 87 -3.60 -0.95 -7.02
CA PHE A 87 -2.37 -1.18 -6.27
C PHE A 87 -1.63 -2.40 -6.83
N CYS A 88 -0.39 -2.19 -7.26
CA CYS A 88 0.54 -3.24 -7.65
C CYS A 88 1.75 -3.19 -6.73
N GLY A 89 1.94 -4.21 -5.90
CA GLY A 89 3.05 -4.30 -4.96
C GLY A 89 3.93 -5.50 -5.27
N LEU A 90 5.24 -5.30 -5.44
CA LEU A 90 6.19 -6.37 -5.63
C LEU A 90 7.26 -6.32 -4.54
N VAL A 91 7.45 -7.43 -3.84
CA VAL A 91 8.59 -7.67 -2.96
C VAL A 91 9.49 -8.69 -3.65
N TYR A 92 10.71 -8.27 -3.96
CA TYR A 92 11.75 -9.10 -4.56
C TYR A 92 12.81 -9.42 -3.51
N VAL A 93 13.16 -10.70 -3.38
CA VAL A 93 14.23 -11.18 -2.47
C VAL A 93 15.25 -11.95 -3.29
N ALA A 94 16.48 -11.41 -3.35
CA ALA A 94 17.58 -12.01 -4.08
C ALA A 94 18.06 -13.32 -3.40
N PRO A 95 18.75 -14.24 -4.12
CA PRO A 95 19.22 -15.51 -3.57
C PRO A 95 20.08 -15.36 -2.31
N ASP A 96 20.93 -14.33 -2.26
CA ASP A 96 21.83 -14.08 -1.13
C ASP A 96 21.18 -13.26 0.01
N ALA A 97 19.94 -12.84 -0.16
CA ALA A 97 19.24 -12.03 0.84
C ALA A 97 18.58 -12.90 1.93
N GLN A 98 19.38 -13.79 2.53
CA GLN A 98 18.92 -14.66 3.61
C GLN A 98 18.51 -13.88 4.86
N ARG A 99 17.67 -14.49 5.71
CA ARG A 99 17.10 -13.90 6.92
C ARG A 99 16.35 -12.57 6.68
N THR A 100 15.76 -12.46 5.49
CA THR A 100 14.87 -11.34 5.16
C THR A 100 13.50 -11.51 5.84
N ASP A 101 12.99 -10.44 6.44
CA ASP A 101 11.64 -10.34 6.98
C ASP A 101 10.90 -9.22 6.22
N ALA A 102 10.02 -9.60 5.29
CA ALA A 102 9.31 -8.67 4.43
C ALA A 102 7.80 -8.84 4.55
N GLN A 103 7.12 -7.78 4.98
CA GLN A 103 5.67 -7.77 5.13
C GLN A 103 5.05 -6.65 4.32
N GLN A 104 4.01 -6.98 3.55
CA GLN A 104 3.26 -6.03 2.76
C GLN A 104 1.77 -6.16 3.06
N GLN A 105 1.15 -5.07 3.49
CA GLN A 105 -0.29 -5.01 3.74
C GLN A 105 -0.92 -3.89 2.92
N ASN A 106 -1.99 -4.23 2.21
CA ASN A 106 -2.82 -3.29 1.49
C ASN A 106 -4.27 -3.40 2.00
N ARG A 107 -4.80 -2.29 2.53
CA ARG A 107 -6.17 -2.23 3.02
C ARG A 107 -6.91 -1.09 2.34
N ASN A 108 -8.03 -1.39 1.72
CA ASN A 108 -8.76 -0.46 0.90
C ASN A 108 -10.22 -0.38 1.34
N ILE A 109 -10.81 0.80 1.16
CA ILE A 109 -12.21 1.08 1.48
C ILE A 109 -12.89 1.71 0.27
N LEU A 110 -14.04 1.17 -0.13
CA LEU A 110 -14.93 1.73 -1.12
C LEU A 110 -16.02 2.55 -0.42
N LEU A 111 -16.18 3.80 -0.81
CA LEU A 111 -17.18 4.72 -0.27
C LEU A 111 -18.46 4.78 -1.11
N SER A 112 -18.48 4.12 -2.28
CA SER A 112 -19.64 4.08 -3.18
C SER A 112 -19.77 2.72 -3.87
N GLU A 113 -20.93 2.41 -4.37
CA GLU A 113 -21.22 1.16 -5.11
C GLU A 113 -20.49 1.07 -6.45
N THR A 114 -20.22 2.23 -7.06
CA THR A 114 -19.62 2.35 -8.39
C THR A 114 -18.10 2.46 -8.36
N ALA A 115 -17.51 2.79 -7.19
CA ALA A 115 -16.06 2.81 -7.04
C ALA A 115 -15.47 1.40 -7.10
N ARG A 116 -14.24 1.31 -7.62
CA ARG A 116 -13.52 0.05 -7.75
C ARG A 116 -12.09 0.21 -7.27
N ILE A 117 -11.58 -0.81 -6.56
CA ILE A 117 -10.15 -0.92 -6.24
C ILE A 117 -9.67 -2.32 -6.59
N THR A 118 -8.64 -2.40 -7.42
CA THR A 118 -7.93 -3.63 -7.74
C THR A 118 -6.62 -3.66 -6.98
N THR A 119 -6.28 -4.81 -6.37
CA THR A 119 -5.05 -4.97 -5.61
C THR A 119 -4.32 -6.23 -6.04
N GLN A 120 -3.03 -6.09 -6.39
CA GLN A 120 -2.18 -7.15 -6.89
C GLN A 120 -0.84 -7.15 -6.14
N PRO A 121 -0.81 -7.70 -4.92
CA PRO A 121 0.46 -7.92 -4.23
C PRO A 121 1.16 -9.15 -4.81
N GLN A 122 2.49 -9.07 -5.00
CA GLN A 122 3.33 -10.12 -5.57
C GLN A 122 4.58 -10.32 -4.72
N LEU A 123 5.04 -11.56 -4.64
CA LEU A 123 6.29 -11.97 -4.00
C LEU A 123 7.15 -12.74 -5.01
N GLU A 124 8.38 -12.30 -5.20
CA GLU A 124 9.41 -13.01 -5.96
C GLU A 124 10.55 -13.34 -4.99
N ILE A 125 10.63 -14.59 -4.55
CA ILE A 125 11.53 -15.02 -3.49
C ILE A 125 12.50 -16.05 -4.06
N TYR A 126 13.80 -15.77 -3.97
CA TYR A 126 14.88 -16.64 -4.43
C TYR A 126 15.83 -17.06 -3.31
N ALA A 127 15.52 -16.72 -2.05
CA ALA A 127 16.24 -17.13 -0.85
C ALA A 127 15.40 -18.11 -0.04
N ASP A 128 16.03 -19.03 0.70
CA ASP A 128 15.39 -20.12 1.42
C ASP A 128 14.97 -19.74 2.85
N ASP A 129 15.89 -19.08 3.60
CA ASP A 129 15.65 -18.67 4.98
C ASP A 129 15.06 -17.26 5.04
N VAL A 130 13.75 -17.14 4.83
CA VAL A 130 13.04 -15.84 4.82
C VAL A 130 11.68 -15.92 5.48
N LYS A 131 11.20 -14.76 5.94
CA LYS A 131 9.83 -14.55 6.46
C LYS A 131 9.15 -13.49 5.62
N CYS A 132 8.46 -13.90 4.56
CA CYS A 132 7.79 -12.99 3.65
C CYS A 132 6.29 -13.24 3.65
N SER A 133 5.52 -12.17 3.74
CA SER A 133 4.07 -12.23 3.67
C SER A 133 3.47 -11.04 2.97
N HIS A 134 2.31 -11.23 2.37
CA HIS A 134 1.46 -10.15 1.90
C HIS A 134 0.00 -10.39 2.29
N GLY A 135 -0.75 -9.30 2.36
CA GLY A 135 -2.20 -9.33 2.57
C GLY A 135 -2.86 -8.16 1.86
N ALA A 136 -4.05 -8.40 1.33
CA ALA A 136 -4.86 -7.36 0.71
C ALA A 136 -6.32 -7.52 1.09
N THR A 137 -6.98 -6.41 1.39
CA THR A 137 -8.43 -6.35 1.62
C THR A 137 -9.04 -5.18 0.88
N VAL A 138 -10.28 -5.38 0.43
CA VAL A 138 -11.13 -4.32 -0.14
C VAL A 138 -12.48 -4.43 0.54
N ASP A 139 -12.78 -3.46 1.39
CA ASP A 139 -14.02 -3.40 2.16
C ASP A 139 -14.92 -2.29 1.62
N LYS A 140 -16.25 -2.47 1.70
CA LYS A 140 -17.23 -1.42 1.43
C LYS A 140 -17.64 -0.76 2.74
N TRP A 141 -17.60 0.57 2.74
CA TRP A 141 -18.21 1.33 3.81
C TRP A 141 -19.72 1.46 3.55
N ILE A 142 -20.52 0.74 4.35
CA ILE A 142 -21.97 0.83 4.31
C ILE A 142 -22.38 1.77 5.44
N PRO A 143 -22.93 2.96 5.14
CA PRO A 143 -23.46 3.82 6.19
C PRO A 143 -24.59 3.07 6.89
N ARG A 144 -24.42 2.79 8.18
CA ARG A 144 -25.53 2.31 9.00
C ARG A 144 -26.60 3.40 9.00
N ARG A 145 -27.74 3.12 8.42
CA ARG A 145 -28.93 3.90 8.72
C ARG A 145 -29.16 3.76 10.22
N SER A 146 -28.90 4.83 10.97
CA SER A 146 -29.39 4.91 12.34
C SER A 146 -30.91 4.92 12.21
N SER A 147 -31.55 3.80 12.49
CA SER A 147 -32.98 3.77 12.79
C SER A 147 -33.12 4.55 14.10
N ILE A 148 -33.36 5.84 14.00
CA ILE A 148 -33.91 6.60 15.10
C ILE A 148 -35.29 5.97 15.32
N CYS A 149 -35.36 5.12 16.33
CA CYS A 149 -36.64 4.66 16.87
C CYS A 149 -37.33 5.92 17.38
N GLY A 150 -38.17 6.51 16.55
CA GLY A 150 -39.09 7.55 16.99
C GLY A 150 -40.04 6.94 18.00
N SER A 151 -39.77 7.17 19.26
CA SER A 151 -40.75 6.99 20.32
C SER A 151 -41.91 7.93 20.00
N ALA A 152 -42.96 7.38 19.45
CA ALA A 152 -44.24 8.05 19.44
C ALA A 152 -44.80 7.99 20.86
N ALA A 153 -44.99 9.14 21.50
CA ALA A 153 -45.80 9.33 22.65
C ALA A 153 -47.27 9.48 22.24
#